data_c2bcfb9c3ce9ab10e1c809fbac3b374f
#
_entry.id   c2bcfb9c3ce9ab10e1c809fbac3b374f
#
_cell.length_a   1.000
_cell.length_b   1.000
_cell.length_c   1.000
_cell.angle_alpha   90.00
_cell.angle_beta   90.00
_cell.angle_gamma   90.00
#
_symmetry.space_group_name_H-M   'P 1'
#
loop_
_entity.id
_entity.type
_entity.pdbx_description
1 polymer ?
#
loop_
_entity_poly.entity_id
_entity_poly.type
_entity_poly.pdbx_seq_one_letter_code
_entity_poly.pdbx_strand_id
1 'polypeptide(L)'
;MRSTTVRTLQTIAEAYRQMCEGQEPWIALGNFRNAWYGHAKDRRLELVSEPLGKSAQDTEFVHRWGAFCAATVEFLCERYEIPCPRWVHDPGYTLETPWWHTERADDPKILKRLIQTTPEAFARRKIFCGNRLYQNKYEMSAWVQEARAQGITNPGDVWRYARQKEISIHGG
;
A
#
# COMPACT_ATOMS: atom_id res chain seq x y z
N MET A 1 27.46 -28.02 -5.98
CA MET A 1 27.23 -26.59 -6.22
C MET A 1 25.88 -26.21 -5.68
N ARG A 2 25.83 -25.38 -4.65
CA ARG A 2 24.58 -24.80 -4.21
C ARG A 2 24.30 -23.58 -5.10
N SER A 3 23.28 -23.68 -5.93
CA SER A 3 22.79 -22.55 -6.67
C SER A 3 22.22 -21.53 -5.66
N THR A 4 22.94 -20.44 -5.42
CA THR A 4 22.45 -19.33 -4.65
C THR A 4 21.43 -18.62 -5.54
N THR A 5 20.16 -18.96 -5.39
CA THR A 5 19.09 -18.19 -6.02
C THR A 5 19.14 -16.79 -5.41
N VAL A 6 19.76 -15.86 -6.12
CA VAL A 6 19.69 -14.45 -5.75
C VAL A 6 18.22 -14.06 -5.83
N ARG A 7 17.59 -13.93 -4.67
CA ARG A 7 16.19 -13.51 -4.58
C ARG A 7 16.11 -12.09 -5.09
N THR A 8 15.50 -11.91 -6.25
CA THR A 8 15.26 -10.59 -6.83
C THR A 8 14.44 -9.74 -5.85
N LEU A 9 14.91 -8.53 -5.56
CA LEU A 9 14.21 -7.60 -4.69
C LEU A 9 12.87 -7.20 -5.33
N GLN A 10 11.77 -7.41 -4.63
CA GLN A 10 10.43 -7.05 -5.11
C GLN A 10 10.19 -5.55 -4.92
N THR A 11 10.72 -4.75 -5.83
CA THR A 11 10.51 -3.30 -5.87
C THR A 11 9.10 -2.97 -6.35
N ILE A 12 8.68 -1.72 -6.14
CA ILE A 12 7.40 -1.26 -6.69
C ILE A 12 7.42 -1.25 -8.23
N ALA A 13 8.56 -0.94 -8.83
CA ALA A 13 8.74 -1.00 -10.28
C ALA A 13 8.58 -2.44 -10.81
N GLU A 14 9.13 -3.43 -10.11
CA GLU A 14 8.97 -4.84 -10.46
C GLU A 14 7.52 -5.30 -10.31
N ALA A 15 6.85 -4.90 -9.21
CA ALA A 15 5.44 -5.21 -9.01
C ALA A 15 4.57 -4.65 -10.17
N TYR A 16 4.81 -3.40 -10.55
CA TYR A 16 4.10 -2.77 -11.66
C TYR A 16 4.37 -3.49 -13.00
N ARG A 17 5.63 -3.84 -13.27
CA ARG A 17 6.01 -4.61 -14.47
C ARG A 17 5.25 -5.94 -14.53
N GLN A 18 5.17 -6.65 -13.41
CA GLN A 18 4.43 -7.92 -13.33
C GLN A 18 2.94 -7.72 -13.62
N MET A 19 2.33 -6.64 -13.11
CA MET A 19 0.94 -6.32 -13.42
C MET A 19 0.72 -6.06 -14.91
N CYS A 20 1.64 -5.34 -15.55
CA CYS A 20 1.57 -5.05 -16.98
C CYS A 20 1.73 -6.32 -17.83
N GLU A 21 2.40 -7.34 -17.32
CA GLU A 21 2.59 -8.64 -17.96
C GLU A 21 1.49 -9.66 -17.62
N GLY A 22 0.46 -9.25 -16.89
CA GLY A 22 -0.71 -10.08 -16.62
C GLY A 22 -0.77 -10.70 -15.22
N GLN A 23 0.20 -10.41 -14.33
CA GLN A 23 0.12 -10.83 -12.94
C GLN A 23 -1.04 -10.13 -12.24
N GLU A 24 -1.76 -10.88 -11.41
CA GLU A 24 -2.84 -10.31 -10.59
C GLU A 24 -2.27 -9.22 -9.65
N PRO A 25 -2.83 -7.99 -9.68
CA PRO A 25 -2.24 -6.85 -8.97
C PRO A 25 -2.05 -7.06 -7.46
N TRP A 26 -3.02 -7.69 -6.81
CA TRP A 26 -2.95 -7.90 -5.35
C TRP A 26 -1.85 -8.90 -4.97
N ILE A 27 -1.50 -9.83 -5.86
CA ILE A 27 -0.38 -10.75 -5.66
C ILE A 27 0.95 -9.99 -5.79
N ALA A 28 1.11 -9.20 -6.84
CA ALA A 28 2.32 -8.40 -7.06
C ALA A 28 2.55 -7.39 -5.91
N LEU A 29 1.50 -6.67 -5.52
CA LEU A 29 1.54 -5.74 -4.40
C LEU A 29 1.71 -6.44 -3.05
N GLY A 30 1.13 -7.61 -2.88
CA GLY A 30 1.31 -8.43 -1.68
C GLY A 30 2.78 -8.82 -1.48
N ASN A 31 3.44 -9.22 -2.54
CA ASN A 31 4.88 -9.52 -2.52
C ASN A 31 5.72 -8.28 -2.22
N PHE A 32 5.36 -7.12 -2.78
CA PHE A 32 5.98 -5.84 -2.44
C PHE A 32 5.79 -5.50 -0.96
N ARG A 33 4.58 -5.64 -0.42
CA ARG A 33 4.30 -5.38 1.00
C ARG A 33 5.09 -6.31 1.92
N ASN A 34 5.23 -7.58 1.57
CA ASN A 34 6.05 -8.54 2.33
C ASN A 34 7.52 -8.10 2.38
N ALA A 35 8.04 -7.55 1.30
CA ALA A 35 9.37 -6.97 1.28
C ALA A 35 9.45 -5.71 2.16
N TRP A 36 8.52 -4.79 1.99
CA TRP A 36 8.47 -3.53 2.72
C TRP A 36 8.35 -3.71 4.24
N TYR A 37 7.43 -4.56 4.68
CA TYR A 37 7.14 -4.76 6.09
C TYR A 37 8.08 -5.75 6.77
N GLY A 38 8.65 -6.68 6.04
CA GLY A 38 9.38 -7.82 6.57
C GLY A 38 10.82 -7.91 6.11
N HIS A 39 11.07 -8.77 5.13
CA HIS A 39 12.43 -9.22 4.79
C HIS A 39 13.34 -8.16 4.17
N ALA A 40 12.83 -7.04 3.69
CA ALA A 40 13.62 -5.95 3.12
C ALA A 40 13.32 -4.59 3.78
N LYS A 41 12.86 -4.59 5.03
CA LYS A 41 12.52 -3.37 5.78
C LYS A 41 13.72 -2.42 5.99
N ASP A 42 14.93 -2.93 5.92
CA ASP A 42 16.18 -2.16 5.97
C ASP A 42 16.59 -1.59 4.60
N ARG A 43 15.86 -1.96 3.54
CA ARG A 43 16.11 -1.53 2.16
C ARG A 43 14.90 -0.82 1.53
N ARG A 44 14.10 -0.14 2.34
CA ARG A 44 12.86 0.51 1.88
C ARG A 44 13.09 1.55 0.79
N LEU A 45 14.15 2.33 0.89
CA LEU A 45 14.48 3.31 -0.15
C LEU A 45 14.73 2.63 -1.50
N GLU A 46 15.46 1.52 -1.51
CA GLU A 46 15.72 0.75 -2.75
C GLU A 46 14.43 0.16 -3.35
N LEU A 47 13.47 -0.20 -2.49
CA LEU A 47 12.19 -0.75 -2.94
C LEU A 47 11.36 0.24 -3.76
N VAL A 48 11.59 1.54 -3.61
CA VAL A 48 10.76 2.58 -4.21
C VAL A 48 11.50 3.59 -5.06
N SER A 49 12.84 3.53 -5.11
CA SER A 49 13.65 4.55 -5.80
C SER A 49 13.54 4.50 -7.32
N GLU A 50 13.38 3.33 -7.89
CA GLU A 50 13.30 3.14 -9.33
C GLU A 50 11.92 3.59 -9.84
N PRO A 51 11.86 4.51 -10.83
CA PRO A 51 10.60 4.89 -11.47
C PRO A 51 9.90 3.70 -12.10
N LEU A 52 8.57 3.77 -12.18
CA LEU A 52 7.79 2.79 -12.92
C LEU A 52 8.18 2.83 -14.40
N GLY A 53 8.47 1.68 -14.98
CA GLY A 53 8.73 1.58 -16.42
C GLY A 53 7.47 1.92 -17.23
N LYS A 54 7.67 2.26 -18.50
CA LYS A 54 6.55 2.44 -19.43
C LYS A 54 6.02 1.09 -19.85
N SER A 55 4.69 0.93 -19.78
CA SER A 55 4.03 -0.23 -20.37
C SER A 55 3.98 -0.10 -21.90
N ALA A 56 4.08 -1.24 -22.60
CA ALA A 56 3.83 -1.30 -24.03
C ALA A 56 2.35 -1.05 -24.39
N GLN A 57 1.46 -1.18 -23.40
CA GLN A 57 0.02 -0.99 -23.55
C GLN A 57 -0.42 0.25 -22.79
N ASP A 58 -1.13 1.14 -23.49
CA ASP A 58 -1.75 2.33 -22.91
C ASP A 58 -3.24 2.03 -22.67
N THR A 59 -3.52 1.32 -21.57
CA THR A 59 -4.87 0.92 -21.20
C THR A 59 -5.28 1.60 -19.88
N GLU A 60 -6.59 1.68 -19.64
CA GLU A 60 -7.13 2.17 -18.37
C GLU A 60 -6.59 1.35 -17.18
N PHE A 61 -6.48 0.04 -17.33
CA PHE A 61 -5.90 -0.85 -16.31
C PHE A 61 -4.47 -0.43 -15.95
N VAL A 62 -3.61 -0.27 -16.93
CA VAL A 62 -2.20 0.12 -16.75
C VAL A 62 -2.12 1.49 -16.09
N HIS A 63 -2.92 2.45 -16.53
CA HIS A 63 -2.96 3.80 -15.97
C HIS A 63 -3.43 3.81 -14.51
N ARG A 64 -4.50 3.10 -14.20
CA ARG A 64 -5.04 2.97 -12.84
C ARG A 64 -4.01 2.36 -11.88
N TRP A 65 -3.39 1.27 -12.25
CA TRP A 65 -2.44 0.59 -11.39
C TRP A 65 -1.11 1.33 -11.27
N GLY A 66 -0.70 2.06 -12.30
CA GLY A 66 0.44 2.97 -12.21
C GLY A 66 0.19 4.07 -11.19
N ALA A 67 -0.97 4.72 -11.24
CA ALA A 67 -1.39 5.71 -10.24
C ALA A 67 -1.48 5.11 -8.83
N PHE A 68 -1.98 3.88 -8.72
CA PHE A 68 -2.05 3.16 -7.44
C PHE A 68 -0.66 2.88 -6.86
N CYS A 69 0.29 2.46 -7.68
CA CYS A 69 1.67 2.26 -7.25
C CYS A 69 2.31 3.56 -6.75
N ALA A 70 2.13 4.66 -7.46
CA ALA A 70 2.63 5.98 -7.03
C ALA A 70 2.02 6.42 -5.70
N ALA A 71 0.70 6.25 -5.55
CA ALA A 71 0.00 6.54 -4.29
C ALA A 71 0.51 5.67 -3.13
N THR A 72 0.73 4.39 -3.39
CA THR A 72 1.30 3.44 -2.42
C THR A 72 2.66 3.91 -1.91
N VAL A 73 3.54 4.31 -2.81
CA VAL A 73 4.90 4.77 -2.44
C VAL A 73 4.83 6.06 -1.63
N GLU A 74 4.04 7.04 -2.06
CA GLU A 74 3.87 8.28 -1.32
C GLU A 74 3.34 8.03 0.10
N PHE A 75 2.30 7.21 0.20
CA PHE A 75 1.70 6.85 1.50
C PHE A 75 2.69 6.15 2.43
N LEU A 76 3.41 5.14 1.93
CA LEU A 76 4.35 4.38 2.74
C LEU A 76 5.58 5.20 3.12
N CYS A 77 6.11 6.01 2.22
CA CYS A 77 7.25 6.88 2.50
C CYS A 77 6.90 7.90 3.59
N GLU A 78 5.74 8.53 3.52
CA GLU A 78 5.27 9.45 4.55
C GLU A 78 5.10 8.74 5.90
N ARG A 79 4.46 7.59 5.90
CA ARG A 79 4.17 6.82 7.12
C ARG A 79 5.43 6.29 7.83
N TYR A 80 6.44 5.89 7.07
CA TYR A 80 7.69 5.31 7.60
C TYR A 80 8.89 6.26 7.55
N GLU A 81 8.63 7.54 7.29
CA GLU A 81 9.67 8.59 7.28
C GLU A 81 10.83 8.28 6.32
N ILE A 82 10.50 7.74 5.16
CA ILE A 82 11.44 7.49 4.06
C ILE A 82 11.35 8.66 3.06
N PRO A 83 12.49 9.18 2.56
CA PRO A 83 12.46 10.22 1.52
C PRO A 83 11.66 9.75 0.31
N CYS A 84 10.63 10.52 -0.07
CA CYS A 84 9.75 10.18 -1.18
C CYS A 84 10.44 10.45 -2.52
N PRO A 85 10.54 9.46 -3.42
CA PRO A 85 11.12 9.67 -4.74
C PRO A 85 10.31 10.68 -5.57
N ARG A 86 11.00 11.48 -6.38
CA ARG A 86 10.36 12.52 -7.20
C ARG A 86 9.39 11.96 -8.24
N TRP A 87 9.64 10.77 -8.76
CA TRP A 87 8.83 10.17 -9.81
C TRP A 87 7.36 9.99 -9.41
N VAL A 88 7.06 9.79 -8.12
CA VAL A 88 5.69 9.59 -7.64
C VAL A 88 4.80 10.83 -7.84
N HIS A 89 5.42 12.01 -7.97
CA HIS A 89 4.70 13.27 -8.16
C HIS A 89 4.48 13.62 -9.62
N ASP A 90 4.81 12.74 -10.55
CA ASP A 90 4.51 12.93 -11.96
C ASP A 90 3.00 13.07 -12.15
N PRO A 91 2.52 14.15 -12.83
CA PRO A 91 1.09 14.36 -13.08
C PRO A 91 0.40 13.21 -13.82
N GLY A 92 1.16 12.41 -14.58
CA GLY A 92 0.65 11.23 -15.27
C GLY A 92 0.08 10.17 -14.35
N TYR A 93 0.39 10.20 -13.05
CA TYR A 93 -0.15 9.28 -12.06
C TYR A 93 -1.42 9.78 -11.39
N THR A 94 -2.14 10.72 -11.98
CA THR A 94 -3.46 11.17 -11.53
C THR A 94 -4.53 10.69 -12.51
N LEU A 95 -5.61 10.12 -11.98
CA LEU A 95 -6.72 9.63 -12.81
C LEU A 95 -7.62 10.78 -13.25
N GLU A 96 -8.21 10.67 -14.44
CA GLU A 96 -9.20 11.63 -14.94
C GLU A 96 -10.55 11.45 -14.26
N THR A 97 -10.92 10.19 -14.01
CA THR A 97 -12.18 9.82 -13.36
C THR A 97 -11.94 9.06 -12.07
N PRO A 98 -12.81 9.22 -11.05
CA PRO A 98 -12.66 8.50 -9.79
C PRO A 98 -12.67 6.99 -9.98
N TRP A 99 -11.78 6.31 -9.25
CA TRP A 99 -11.74 4.87 -9.17
C TRP A 99 -12.13 4.42 -7.76
N TRP A 100 -13.32 3.83 -7.67
CA TRP A 100 -13.90 3.39 -6.41
C TRP A 100 -13.59 1.91 -6.18
N HIS A 101 -12.88 1.60 -5.11
CA HIS A 101 -12.58 0.23 -4.70
C HIS A 101 -13.75 -0.36 -3.93
N THR A 102 -14.88 -0.54 -4.61
CA THR A 102 -16.09 -1.17 -4.08
C THR A 102 -16.94 -1.67 -5.24
N GLU A 103 -17.65 -2.77 -5.02
CA GLU A 103 -18.67 -3.27 -5.95
C GLU A 103 -19.99 -2.50 -5.80
N ARG A 104 -20.12 -1.69 -4.75
CA ARG A 104 -21.31 -0.93 -4.42
C ARG A 104 -21.14 0.58 -4.64
N ALA A 105 -20.61 0.93 -5.80
CA ALA A 105 -20.44 2.33 -6.20
C ALA A 105 -21.76 3.08 -6.41
N ASP A 106 -22.89 2.39 -6.38
CA ASP A 106 -24.25 2.93 -6.40
C ASP A 106 -24.77 3.37 -5.01
N ASP A 107 -24.08 3.00 -3.93
CA ASP A 107 -24.50 3.33 -2.56
C ASP A 107 -23.77 4.60 -2.07
N PRO A 108 -24.52 5.75 -1.93
CA PRO A 108 -23.92 7.01 -1.50
C PRO A 108 -23.24 6.95 -0.12
N LYS A 109 -23.71 6.08 0.77
CA LYS A 109 -23.13 5.93 2.11
C LYS A 109 -21.74 5.30 2.04
N ILE A 110 -21.56 4.33 1.16
CA ILE A 110 -20.27 3.69 0.93
C ILE A 110 -19.29 4.66 0.28
N LEU A 111 -19.73 5.39 -0.74
CA LEU A 111 -18.90 6.40 -1.39
C LEU A 111 -18.46 7.49 -0.40
N LYS A 112 -19.37 7.98 0.42
CA LYS A 112 -19.06 8.98 1.47
C LYS A 112 -17.99 8.44 2.44
N ARG A 113 -18.13 7.20 2.89
CA ARG A 113 -17.16 6.58 3.79
C ARG A 113 -15.79 6.45 3.13
N LEU A 114 -15.73 6.05 1.86
CA LEU A 114 -14.48 5.96 1.12
C LEU A 114 -13.80 7.32 0.97
N ILE A 115 -14.56 8.37 0.67
CA ILE A 115 -14.04 9.74 0.60
C ILE A 115 -13.44 10.16 1.95
N GLN A 116 -14.14 9.87 3.05
CA GLN A 116 -13.71 10.28 4.39
C GLN A 116 -12.51 9.51 4.93
N THR A 117 -12.32 8.26 4.51
CA THR A 117 -11.31 7.37 5.08
C THR A 117 -10.09 7.15 4.19
N THR A 118 -10.19 7.41 2.89
CA THR A 118 -9.07 7.22 1.97
C THR A 118 -7.92 8.20 2.28
N PRO A 119 -6.68 7.71 2.44
CA PRO A 119 -5.53 8.58 2.63
C PRO A 119 -5.34 9.56 1.47
N GLU A 120 -4.81 10.75 1.78
CA GLU A 120 -4.64 11.83 0.81
C GLU A 120 -3.80 11.43 -0.42
N ALA A 121 -2.76 10.61 -0.22
CA ALA A 121 -1.93 10.13 -1.32
C ALA A 121 -2.74 9.40 -2.42
N PHE A 122 -3.80 8.70 -2.02
CA PHE A 122 -4.73 8.03 -2.94
C PHE A 122 -5.83 8.99 -3.42
N ALA A 123 -6.44 9.73 -2.51
CA ALA A 123 -7.57 10.60 -2.82
C ALA A 123 -7.21 11.70 -3.83
N ARG A 124 -6.02 12.30 -3.72
CA ARG A 124 -5.56 13.31 -4.69
C ARG A 124 -5.38 12.77 -6.11
N ARG A 125 -5.21 11.45 -6.23
CA ARG A 125 -5.13 10.75 -7.52
C ARG A 125 -6.46 10.18 -7.98
N LYS A 126 -7.54 10.51 -7.25
CA LYS A 126 -8.91 10.03 -7.48
C LYS A 126 -9.06 8.53 -7.30
N ILE A 127 -8.27 7.94 -6.41
CA ILE A 127 -8.37 6.54 -6.01
C ILE A 127 -9.00 6.51 -4.61
N PHE A 128 -10.18 5.89 -4.48
CA PHE A 128 -10.93 5.82 -3.23
C PHE A 128 -10.98 4.39 -2.73
N CYS A 129 -10.00 4.03 -1.91
CA CYS A 129 -9.76 2.66 -1.46
C CYS A 129 -9.96 2.46 0.05
N GLY A 130 -10.27 3.52 0.80
CA GLY A 130 -10.34 3.43 2.26
C GLY A 130 -8.95 3.40 2.90
N ASN A 131 -8.90 3.09 4.19
CA ASN A 131 -7.68 3.21 5.01
C ASN A 131 -7.14 1.88 5.55
N ARG A 132 -7.60 0.74 5.04
CA ARG A 132 -7.22 -0.58 5.58
C ARG A 132 -6.21 -1.37 4.75
N LEU A 133 -5.85 -0.87 3.56
CA LEU A 133 -5.02 -1.61 2.61
C LEU A 133 -3.59 -1.86 3.09
N TYR A 134 -3.02 -0.93 3.84
CA TYR A 134 -1.60 -0.94 4.22
C TYR A 134 -1.39 -1.06 5.73
N GLN A 135 -2.25 -1.81 6.41
CA GLN A 135 -1.97 -2.21 7.78
C GLN A 135 -0.79 -3.18 7.81
N ASN A 136 0.19 -2.87 8.65
CA ASN A 136 1.35 -3.73 8.82
C ASN A 136 1.00 -4.89 9.74
N LYS A 137 0.81 -6.07 9.17
CA LYS A 137 0.42 -7.28 9.93
C LYS A 137 1.44 -7.68 11.01
N TYR A 138 2.72 -7.37 10.82
CA TYR A 138 3.76 -7.68 11.80
C TYR A 138 3.67 -6.77 13.00
N GLU A 139 3.49 -5.47 12.80
CA GLU A 139 3.26 -4.49 13.86
C GLU A 139 1.94 -4.78 14.59
N MET A 140 0.86 -5.02 13.85
CA MET A 140 -0.43 -5.35 14.44
C MET A 140 -0.36 -6.61 15.30
N SER A 141 0.34 -7.64 14.86
CA SER A 141 0.54 -8.87 15.63
C SER A 141 1.30 -8.60 16.93
N ALA A 142 2.34 -7.78 16.88
CA ALA A 142 3.12 -7.40 18.07
C ALA A 142 2.25 -6.63 19.08
N TRP A 143 1.43 -5.70 18.63
CA TRP A 143 0.53 -4.93 19.50
C TRP A 143 -0.60 -5.78 20.10
N VAL A 144 -1.10 -6.75 19.34
CA VAL A 144 -2.06 -7.75 19.84
C VAL A 144 -1.44 -8.57 20.98
N GLN A 145 -0.20 -9.02 20.82
CA GLN A 145 0.51 -9.75 21.88
C GLN A 145 0.76 -8.87 23.12
N GLU A 146 1.14 -7.61 22.90
CA GLU A 146 1.32 -6.62 23.97
C GLU A 146 0.02 -6.43 24.77
N ALA A 147 -1.11 -6.27 24.09
CA ALA A 147 -2.42 -6.15 24.73
C ALA A 147 -2.74 -7.36 25.62
N ARG A 148 -2.51 -8.56 25.08
CA ARG A 148 -2.74 -9.81 25.84
C ARG A 148 -1.82 -9.94 27.05
N ALA A 149 -0.57 -9.51 26.92
CA ALA A 149 0.39 -9.49 28.04
C ALA A 149 -0.05 -8.53 29.16
N GLN A 150 -0.83 -7.49 28.85
CA GLN A 150 -1.42 -6.57 29.83
C GLN A 150 -2.76 -7.06 30.40
N GLY A 151 -3.19 -8.28 30.07
CA GLY A 151 -4.42 -8.88 30.58
C GLY A 151 -5.68 -8.51 29.77
N ILE A 152 -5.54 -7.85 28.64
CA ILE A 152 -6.67 -7.55 27.74
C ILE A 152 -6.98 -8.82 26.94
N THR A 153 -8.14 -9.43 27.17
CA THR A 153 -8.52 -10.73 26.58
C THR A 153 -9.70 -10.65 25.62
N ASN A 154 -10.56 -9.63 25.75
CA ASN A 154 -11.69 -9.45 24.85
C ASN A 154 -11.19 -9.10 23.44
N PRO A 155 -11.59 -9.86 22.38
CA PRO A 155 -11.11 -9.61 21.02
C PRO A 155 -11.33 -8.17 20.51
N GLY A 156 -12.47 -7.56 20.83
CA GLY A 156 -12.77 -6.18 20.46
C GLY A 156 -11.85 -5.18 21.15
N ASP A 157 -11.51 -5.39 22.41
CA ASP A 157 -10.62 -4.51 23.18
C ASP A 157 -9.15 -4.70 22.74
N VAL A 158 -8.74 -5.93 22.43
CA VAL A 158 -7.42 -6.22 21.84
C VAL A 158 -7.24 -5.48 20.52
N TRP A 159 -8.25 -5.52 19.66
CA TRP A 159 -8.23 -4.81 18.36
C TRP A 159 -8.16 -3.30 18.55
N ARG A 160 -8.96 -2.74 19.46
CA ARG A 160 -8.92 -1.30 19.77
C ARG A 160 -7.56 -0.87 20.28
N TYR A 161 -6.95 -1.65 21.14
CA TYR A 161 -5.59 -1.40 21.64
C TYR A 161 -4.58 -1.33 20.50
N ALA A 162 -4.56 -2.34 19.62
CA ALA A 162 -3.64 -2.40 18.49
C ALA A 162 -3.88 -1.23 17.52
N ARG A 163 -5.13 -0.90 17.22
CA ARG A 163 -5.50 0.23 16.35
C ARG A 163 -5.06 1.57 16.95
N GLN A 164 -5.20 1.74 18.26
CA GLN A 164 -4.77 2.95 18.95
C GLN A 164 -3.24 3.12 18.90
N LYS A 165 -2.50 2.03 19.03
CA LYS A 165 -1.04 2.03 18.84
C LYS A 165 -0.65 2.45 17.43
N GLU A 166 -1.32 1.90 16.41
CA GLU A 166 -1.10 2.27 15.03
C GLU A 166 -1.28 3.77 14.81
N ILE A 167 -2.39 4.32 15.30
CA ILE A 167 -2.69 5.75 15.19
C ILE A 167 -1.64 6.59 15.93
N SER A 168 -1.24 6.18 17.13
CA SER A 168 -0.25 6.88 17.95
C SER A 168 1.13 6.94 17.27
N ILE A 169 1.54 5.87 16.59
CA ILE A 169 2.88 5.75 15.99
C ILE A 169 2.91 6.34 14.58
N HIS A 170 1.89 6.09 13.78
CA HIS A 170 1.87 6.44 12.35
C HIS A 170 0.93 7.59 11.98
N GLY A 171 0.12 8.06 12.90
CA GLY A 171 -0.98 8.98 12.60
C GLY A 171 -2.21 8.26 12.04
N GLY A 172 -3.34 8.87 12.13
CA GLY A 172 -4.63 8.28 11.72
C GLY A 172 -4.85 8.20 10.23
#